data_26ab88d617a927b508130c74381148fc
#
_entry.id   26ab88d617a927b508130c74381148fc
#
_cell.length_a   1.000
_cell.length_b   1.000
_cell.length_c   1.000
_cell.angle_alpha   90.00
_cell.angle_beta   90.00
_cell.angle_gamma   90.00
#
_symmetry.space_group_name_H-M   'P 1'
#
loop_
_entity.id
_entity.type
_entity.pdbx_description
1 polymer ?
#
loop_
_entity_poly.entity_id
_entity_poly.type
_entity_poly.pdbx_seq_one_letter_code
_entity_poly.pdbx_strand_id
1 'polypeptide(L)'
;MMNFFYQNQSYIPNHPIIQINNQYNIARSTIKIRLNNNEIGSGFLLKFIRNYKPFYCLMTNQHVILPYLVQNKSEILVKYDNELFSILLKLDREERIIFCFEEVPMINADITLVEIIPKDNIQEQYFLMPNIDYSYLPNFIQNIKVVQYPLGRFLSVSDGRILGLYIPNKIYFFHNASTQGGSSGGPIVLDGDDKVIAIHKGTNYTSNIGIFIKNIVLMMQGFKKNGKYKEFYSNGNLKYEGNFFDDEYNDNNGQFHFENGNIYIGQFKDGQKHGKGILLNNKFQMIRECEYNHDIEINNNIIQQNDQGGFNNNINNNNFNINNNNNNENFNQNFNIVVKGFSDLLHPLGNMLGVLCTKCQHPSQNHDKIKSGTYICRDCGEICAVSEINFA
;
A
#
# COMPACT_ATOMS: atom_id res chain seq x y z
N MET A 1 -12.56 -8.79 21.53
CA MET A 1 -12.93 -9.54 20.32
C MET A 1 -14.42 -9.41 20.11
N MET A 2 -14.88 -8.49 19.26
CA MET A 2 -16.28 -8.49 18.83
C MET A 2 -16.40 -9.47 17.68
N ASN A 3 -17.02 -10.62 17.92
CA ASN A 3 -17.42 -11.55 16.88
C ASN A 3 -18.54 -10.90 16.07
N PHE A 4 -18.20 -10.31 14.92
CA PHE A 4 -19.20 -9.97 13.93
C PHE A 4 -19.66 -11.26 13.27
N PHE A 5 -20.78 -11.78 13.73
CA PHE A 5 -21.43 -12.89 13.04
C PHE A 5 -21.92 -12.40 11.69
N TYR A 6 -21.34 -12.95 10.62
CA TYR A 6 -21.88 -12.88 9.28
C TYR A 6 -23.19 -13.67 9.24
N GLN A 7 -24.29 -13.03 9.59
CA GLN A 7 -25.61 -13.53 9.24
C GLN A 7 -26.09 -12.81 7.99
N ASN A 8 -26.43 -13.60 6.96
CA ASN A 8 -27.02 -13.19 5.69
C ASN A 8 -28.42 -12.58 5.87
N GLN A 9 -28.59 -11.58 6.71
CA GLN A 9 -29.82 -10.82 6.79
C GLN A 9 -29.60 -9.48 6.10
N SER A 10 -30.13 -9.38 4.87
CA SER A 10 -30.26 -8.13 4.15
C SER A 10 -31.14 -7.17 4.95
N TYR A 11 -30.56 -6.09 5.49
CA TYR A 11 -31.37 -4.94 5.89
C TYR A 11 -31.89 -4.32 4.60
N ILE A 12 -33.21 -4.29 4.41
CA ILE A 12 -33.89 -3.65 3.29
C ILE A 12 -34.51 -2.36 3.83
N PRO A 13 -33.80 -1.22 3.82
CA PRO A 13 -34.45 0.08 3.97
C PRO A 13 -35.38 0.29 2.77
N ASN A 14 -36.32 1.22 2.89
CA ASN A 14 -37.34 1.54 1.86
C ASN A 14 -36.74 2.18 0.57
N HIS A 15 -35.43 2.14 0.36
CA HIS A 15 -34.77 2.71 -0.81
C HIS A 15 -34.41 1.61 -1.81
N PRO A 16 -34.84 1.70 -3.06
CA PRO A 16 -34.53 0.69 -4.06
C PRO A 16 -33.04 0.66 -4.39
N ILE A 17 -32.52 -0.52 -4.67
CA ILE A 17 -31.22 -0.70 -5.33
C ILE A 17 -31.47 -0.62 -6.83
N ILE A 18 -30.87 0.38 -7.48
CA ILE A 18 -31.10 0.65 -8.91
C ILE A 18 -29.84 0.27 -9.69
N GLN A 19 -30.00 -0.56 -10.71
CA GLN A 19 -28.91 -0.83 -11.65
C GLN A 19 -28.56 0.45 -12.41
N ILE A 20 -27.25 0.76 -12.49
CA ILE A 20 -26.75 1.93 -13.21
C ILE A 20 -25.81 1.51 -14.34
N ASN A 21 -25.67 2.40 -15.31
CA ASN A 21 -24.73 2.28 -16.42
C ASN A 21 -23.54 3.26 -16.24
N ASN A 22 -22.59 3.22 -17.17
CA ASN A 22 -21.32 3.96 -17.11
C ASN A 22 -21.43 5.49 -17.29
N GLN A 23 -22.61 6.10 -17.17
CA GLN A 23 -22.77 7.56 -17.33
C GLN A 23 -22.10 8.38 -16.24
N TYR A 24 -21.82 7.76 -15.08
CA TYR A 24 -21.22 8.42 -13.93
C TYR A 24 -19.76 7.94 -13.72
N ASN A 25 -18.85 8.86 -13.43
CA ASN A 25 -17.46 8.52 -13.12
C ASN A 25 -17.35 7.48 -11.99
N ILE A 26 -18.19 7.61 -10.95
CA ILE A 26 -18.22 6.67 -9.84
C ILE A 26 -18.59 5.24 -10.30
N ALA A 27 -19.46 5.09 -11.27
CA ALA A 27 -19.84 3.79 -11.81
C ALA A 27 -18.65 3.10 -12.51
N ARG A 28 -17.87 3.86 -13.26
CA ARG A 28 -16.71 3.35 -13.99
C ARG A 28 -15.56 2.96 -13.07
N SER A 29 -15.45 3.64 -11.95
CA SER A 29 -14.39 3.49 -10.95
C SER A 29 -14.72 2.48 -9.86
N THR A 30 -16.01 2.10 -9.72
CA THR A 30 -16.43 1.05 -8.80
C THR A 30 -16.08 -0.32 -9.40
N ILE A 31 -15.41 -1.15 -8.60
CA ILE A 31 -14.88 -2.43 -9.04
C ILE A 31 -15.60 -3.61 -8.39
N LYS A 32 -15.63 -4.71 -9.12
CA LYS A 32 -15.99 -6.03 -8.64
C LYS A 32 -14.73 -6.83 -8.40
N ILE A 33 -14.60 -7.42 -7.23
CA ILE A 33 -13.43 -8.21 -6.81
C ILE A 33 -13.82 -9.69 -6.80
N ARG A 34 -12.97 -10.56 -7.40
CA ARG A 34 -13.16 -12.01 -7.45
C ARG A 34 -11.87 -12.73 -7.02
N LEU A 35 -12.05 -13.83 -6.32
CA LEU A 35 -10.98 -14.76 -5.97
C LEU A 35 -11.38 -16.17 -6.41
N ASN A 36 -10.55 -16.85 -7.20
CA ASN A 36 -10.79 -18.21 -7.66
C ASN A 36 -12.21 -18.41 -8.25
N ASN A 37 -12.64 -17.50 -9.13
CA ASN A 37 -13.98 -17.45 -9.74
C ASN A 37 -15.16 -17.17 -8.80
N ASN A 38 -14.92 -16.99 -7.49
CA ASN A 38 -15.93 -16.55 -6.54
C ASN A 38 -15.93 -15.02 -6.42
N GLU A 39 -17.09 -14.42 -6.39
CA GLU A 39 -17.23 -12.99 -6.10
C GLU A 39 -17.10 -12.78 -4.60
N ILE A 40 -16.21 -11.86 -4.20
CA ILE A 40 -15.90 -11.62 -2.79
C ILE A 40 -16.32 -10.24 -2.31
N GLY A 41 -16.49 -9.27 -3.20
CA GLY A 41 -16.96 -7.95 -2.81
C GLY A 41 -16.83 -6.88 -3.87
N SER A 42 -17.15 -5.67 -3.47
CA SER A 42 -16.94 -4.43 -4.21
C SER A 42 -15.66 -3.73 -3.76
N GLY A 43 -15.25 -2.75 -4.51
CA GLY A 43 -14.19 -1.80 -4.18
C GLY A 43 -14.27 -0.62 -5.13
N PHE A 44 -13.26 0.23 -5.10
CA PHE A 44 -13.15 1.35 -6.03
C PHE A 44 -11.70 1.75 -6.27
N LEU A 45 -11.48 2.39 -7.40
CA LEU A 45 -10.20 2.97 -7.78
C LEU A 45 -10.16 4.42 -7.29
N LEU A 46 -9.09 4.79 -6.57
CA LEU A 46 -8.94 6.09 -5.94
C LEU A 46 -7.56 6.68 -6.27
N LYS A 47 -7.50 8.00 -6.50
CA LYS A 47 -6.24 8.74 -6.64
C LYS A 47 -6.19 9.92 -5.67
N PHE A 48 -5.01 10.19 -5.15
CA PHE A 48 -4.70 11.37 -4.34
C PHE A 48 -3.22 11.71 -4.45
N ILE A 49 -2.82 12.85 -3.91
CA ILE A 49 -1.40 13.24 -3.90
C ILE A 49 -0.72 12.63 -2.67
N ARG A 50 0.39 11.94 -2.89
CA ARG A 50 1.30 11.40 -1.86
C ARG A 50 2.71 11.88 -2.18
N ASN A 51 3.36 12.54 -1.22
CA ASN A 51 4.72 13.08 -1.39
C ASN A 51 4.89 13.83 -2.73
N TYR A 52 3.96 14.76 -3.00
CA TYR A 52 3.90 15.60 -4.22
C TYR A 52 3.72 14.83 -5.54
N LYS A 53 3.44 13.53 -5.51
CA LYS A 53 3.19 12.71 -6.70
C LYS A 53 1.78 12.10 -6.66
N PRO A 54 1.15 11.88 -7.83
CA PRO A 54 -0.09 11.11 -7.88
C PRO A 54 0.13 9.70 -7.33
N PHE A 55 -0.76 9.27 -6.46
CA PHE A 55 -0.81 7.92 -5.93
C PHE A 55 -2.14 7.29 -6.32
N TYR A 56 -2.08 6.14 -6.95
CA TYR A 56 -3.22 5.41 -7.46
C TYR A 56 -3.40 4.13 -6.64
N CYS A 57 -4.63 3.87 -6.19
CA CYS A 57 -4.90 2.67 -5.40
C CYS A 57 -6.29 2.10 -5.66
N LEU A 58 -6.43 0.83 -5.35
CA LEU A 58 -7.68 0.14 -5.10
C LEU A 58 -7.96 0.22 -3.59
N MET A 59 -9.18 0.55 -3.22
CA MET A 59 -9.65 0.52 -1.84
C MET A 59 -10.87 -0.40 -1.72
N THR A 60 -10.86 -1.27 -0.71
CA THR A 60 -11.95 -2.19 -0.38
C THR A 60 -11.93 -2.49 1.12
N ASN A 61 -12.86 -3.30 1.62
CA ASN A 61 -12.79 -3.75 3.01
C ASN A 61 -11.73 -4.82 3.21
N GLN A 62 -11.17 -4.90 4.43
CA GLN A 62 -10.18 -5.91 4.77
C GLN A 62 -10.78 -7.32 4.82
N HIS A 63 -12.05 -7.46 5.18
CA HIS A 63 -12.74 -8.75 5.10
C HIS A 63 -13.00 -9.21 3.64
N VAL A 64 -12.84 -8.34 2.63
CA VAL A 64 -12.86 -8.68 1.20
C VAL A 64 -11.47 -9.10 0.73
N ILE A 65 -10.42 -8.34 1.06
CA ILE A 65 -9.01 -8.72 0.80
C ILE A 65 -8.33 -8.94 2.14
N LEU A 66 -8.34 -10.19 2.59
CA LEU A 66 -7.81 -10.59 3.89
C LEU A 66 -6.28 -10.57 3.92
N PRO A 67 -5.65 -10.31 5.07
CA PRO A 67 -4.19 -10.26 5.22
C PRO A 67 -3.48 -11.51 4.73
N TYR A 68 -4.06 -12.70 4.92
CA TYR A 68 -3.45 -13.95 4.46
C TYR A 68 -3.31 -14.03 2.93
N LEU A 69 -4.22 -13.37 2.15
CA LEU A 69 -4.09 -13.27 0.70
C LEU A 69 -2.86 -12.47 0.29
N VAL A 70 -2.57 -11.41 1.06
CA VAL A 70 -1.36 -10.59 0.88
C VAL A 70 -0.12 -11.36 1.28
N GLN A 71 -0.13 -12.07 2.41
CA GLN A 71 0.97 -12.91 2.87
C GLN A 71 1.31 -14.01 1.86
N ASN A 72 0.30 -14.62 1.23
CA ASN A 72 0.45 -15.66 0.23
C ASN A 72 0.73 -15.11 -1.18
N LYS A 73 0.89 -13.79 -1.35
CA LYS A 73 1.07 -13.12 -2.65
C LYS A 73 0.01 -13.56 -3.68
N SER A 74 -1.23 -13.73 -3.22
CA SER A 74 -2.34 -14.21 -4.04
C SER A 74 -2.65 -13.25 -5.18
N GLU A 75 -3.30 -13.76 -6.24
CA GLU A 75 -3.83 -12.96 -7.32
C GLU A 75 -5.36 -12.83 -7.18
N ILE A 76 -5.87 -11.63 -7.40
CA ILE A 76 -7.30 -11.34 -7.44
C ILE A 76 -7.67 -10.80 -8.82
N LEU A 77 -8.85 -11.18 -9.30
CA LEU A 77 -9.43 -10.60 -10.51
C LEU A 77 -10.21 -9.34 -10.13
N VAL A 78 -9.80 -8.22 -10.68
CA VAL A 78 -10.47 -6.93 -10.53
C VAL A 78 -11.14 -6.56 -11.83
N LYS A 79 -12.45 -6.35 -11.79
CA LYS A 79 -13.24 -5.88 -12.93
C LYS A 79 -13.73 -4.46 -12.69
N TYR A 80 -13.62 -3.59 -13.67
CA TYR A 80 -13.97 -2.17 -13.60
C TYR A 80 -14.66 -1.70 -14.91
N ASP A 81 -15.07 -0.44 -14.92
CA ASP A 81 -15.87 0.16 -15.99
C ASP A 81 -17.09 -0.72 -16.34
N ASN A 82 -17.89 -1.05 -15.30
CA ASN A 82 -19.04 -1.95 -15.40
C ASN A 82 -18.68 -3.31 -16.03
N GLU A 83 -17.56 -3.88 -15.61
CA GLU A 83 -17.00 -5.16 -16.06
C GLU A 83 -16.51 -5.19 -17.52
N LEU A 84 -16.39 -4.05 -18.20
CA LEU A 84 -15.83 -3.97 -19.56
C LEU A 84 -14.34 -4.32 -19.57
N PHE A 85 -13.62 -4.00 -18.48
CA PHE A 85 -12.21 -4.30 -18.33
C PHE A 85 -11.97 -5.18 -17.11
N SER A 86 -10.89 -5.95 -17.17
CA SER A 86 -10.44 -6.76 -16.04
C SER A 86 -8.91 -6.89 -16.01
N ILE A 87 -8.36 -6.96 -14.81
CA ILE A 87 -6.95 -7.24 -14.56
C ILE A 87 -6.80 -8.32 -13.49
N LEU A 88 -5.71 -9.08 -13.57
CA LEU A 88 -5.20 -9.89 -12.47
C LEU A 88 -4.24 -9.05 -11.66
N LEU A 89 -4.60 -8.79 -10.40
CA LEU A 89 -3.82 -7.98 -9.47
C LEU A 89 -3.11 -8.88 -8.47
N LYS A 90 -1.79 -8.91 -8.54
CA LYS A 90 -0.96 -9.66 -7.59
C LYS A 90 -0.81 -8.87 -6.30
N LEU A 91 -1.10 -9.50 -5.16
CA LEU A 91 -1.01 -8.91 -3.83
C LEU A 91 0.39 -9.14 -3.24
N ASP A 92 1.40 -8.51 -3.81
CA ASP A 92 2.80 -8.65 -3.41
C ASP A 92 3.36 -7.33 -2.86
N ARG A 93 3.68 -7.31 -1.55
CA ARG A 93 4.23 -6.12 -0.87
C ARG A 93 5.61 -5.70 -1.35
N GLU A 94 6.36 -6.58 -2.00
CA GLU A 94 7.64 -6.22 -2.62
C GLU A 94 7.44 -5.40 -3.91
N GLU A 95 6.30 -5.59 -4.60
CA GLU A 95 5.99 -4.90 -5.84
C GLU A 95 5.20 -3.61 -5.64
N ARG A 96 4.35 -3.55 -4.59
CA ARG A 96 3.39 -2.46 -4.36
C ARG A 96 3.10 -2.21 -2.90
N ILE A 97 2.67 -1.01 -2.57
CA ILE A 97 2.21 -0.67 -1.21
C ILE A 97 0.86 -1.37 -0.98
N ILE A 98 0.77 -2.16 0.11
CA ILE A 98 -0.48 -2.79 0.55
C ILE A 98 -0.64 -2.58 2.04
N PHE A 99 -1.75 -1.93 2.44
CA PHE A 99 -2.15 -1.76 3.83
C PHE A 99 -3.43 -2.50 4.17
N CYS A 100 -3.40 -3.25 5.28
CA CYS A 100 -4.54 -3.86 5.94
C CYS A 100 -4.77 -3.08 7.24
N PHE A 101 -5.75 -2.18 7.27
CA PHE A 101 -5.87 -1.16 8.32
C PHE A 101 -6.45 -1.63 9.66
N GLU A 102 -7.04 -2.84 9.74
CA GLU A 102 -7.36 -3.45 11.04
C GLU A 102 -6.09 -3.84 11.81
N GLU A 103 -4.97 -4.09 11.08
CA GLU A 103 -3.66 -4.37 11.67
C GLU A 103 -2.94 -3.09 12.14
N VAL A 104 -3.47 -1.90 11.83
CA VAL A 104 -2.93 -0.61 12.25
C VAL A 104 -3.68 -0.14 13.50
N PRO A 105 -3.12 -0.28 14.72
CA PRO A 105 -3.85 -0.10 15.98
C PRO A 105 -4.55 1.24 16.13
N MET A 106 -3.98 2.30 15.56
CA MET A 106 -4.52 3.67 15.66
C MET A 106 -5.72 3.92 14.77
N ILE A 107 -5.83 3.18 13.67
CA ILE A 107 -6.95 3.32 12.73
C ILE A 107 -7.94 2.21 12.95
N ASN A 108 -7.46 0.96 13.10
CA ASN A 108 -8.27 -0.24 13.31
C ASN A 108 -9.55 -0.23 12.45
N ALA A 109 -9.35 0.01 11.15
CA ALA A 109 -10.42 0.12 10.17
C ALA A 109 -10.46 -1.12 9.29
N ASP A 110 -11.65 -1.64 9.04
CA ASP A 110 -11.87 -2.74 8.11
C ASP A 110 -11.67 -2.27 6.65
N ILE A 111 -10.46 -1.88 6.32
CA ILE A 111 -10.05 -1.40 4.98
C ILE A 111 -8.75 -2.06 4.57
N THR A 112 -8.68 -2.49 3.31
CA THR A 112 -7.44 -2.80 2.60
C THR A 112 -7.26 -1.82 1.45
N LEU A 113 -6.07 -1.25 1.37
CA LEU A 113 -5.60 -0.39 0.30
C LEU A 113 -4.50 -1.12 -0.46
N VAL A 114 -4.62 -1.17 -1.79
CA VAL A 114 -3.63 -1.79 -2.69
C VAL A 114 -3.19 -0.78 -3.73
N GLU A 115 -1.91 -0.45 -3.77
CA GLU A 115 -1.35 0.45 -4.80
C GLU A 115 -1.57 -0.13 -6.20
N ILE A 116 -2.02 0.71 -7.13
CA ILE A 116 -2.07 0.41 -8.56
C ILE A 116 -0.81 0.98 -9.20
N ILE A 117 0.00 0.12 -9.77
CA ILE A 117 1.31 0.46 -10.34
C ILE A 117 1.23 0.49 -11.88
N PRO A 118 2.18 1.13 -12.57
CA PRO A 118 2.10 1.31 -14.03
C PRO A 118 1.90 0.03 -14.84
N LYS A 119 2.46 -1.11 -14.39
CA LYS A 119 2.28 -2.40 -15.07
C LYS A 119 0.83 -2.92 -15.09
N ASP A 120 -0.04 -2.43 -14.17
CA ASP A 120 -1.45 -2.79 -14.13
C ASP A 120 -2.24 -2.14 -15.28
N ASN A 121 -1.67 -1.11 -15.91
CA ASN A 121 -2.19 -0.43 -17.10
C ASN A 121 -3.63 0.08 -16.97
N ILE A 122 -4.01 0.57 -15.77
CA ILE A 122 -5.31 1.21 -15.54
C ILE A 122 -5.18 2.70 -15.85
N GLN A 123 -6.01 3.20 -16.75
CA GLN A 123 -5.98 4.61 -17.17
C GLN A 123 -6.50 5.53 -16.05
N GLU A 124 -5.92 6.73 -15.96
CA GLU A 124 -6.21 7.72 -14.90
C GLU A 124 -7.69 8.10 -14.79
N GLN A 125 -8.43 8.09 -15.91
CA GLN A 125 -9.86 8.42 -15.95
C GLN A 125 -10.76 7.48 -15.14
N TYR A 126 -10.25 6.31 -14.69
CA TYR A 126 -10.97 5.37 -13.85
C TYR A 126 -10.78 5.58 -12.36
N PHE A 127 -10.05 6.62 -11.93
CA PHE A 127 -9.79 6.87 -10.52
C PHE A 127 -10.62 8.04 -10.01
N LEU A 128 -11.35 7.81 -8.92
CA LEU A 128 -12.06 8.83 -8.16
C LEU A 128 -11.10 9.64 -7.30
N MET A 129 -11.57 10.79 -6.82
CA MET A 129 -10.90 11.60 -5.83
C MET A 129 -11.56 11.42 -4.46
N PRO A 130 -10.79 11.44 -3.34
CA PRO A 130 -11.39 11.52 -2.02
C PRO A 130 -11.87 12.93 -1.73
N ASN A 131 -12.96 13.07 -0.95
CA ASN A 131 -13.37 14.33 -0.35
C ASN A 131 -12.69 14.47 1.03
N ILE A 132 -11.47 15.00 1.05
CA ILE A 132 -10.68 15.17 2.29
C ILE A 132 -11.16 16.35 3.12
N ASP A 133 -11.91 17.28 2.53
CA ASP A 133 -12.46 18.46 3.23
C ASP A 133 -13.77 18.12 3.93
N TYR A 134 -14.38 16.98 3.60
CA TYR A 134 -15.64 16.54 4.19
C TYR A 134 -15.53 16.42 5.71
N SER A 135 -16.55 16.99 6.39
CA SER A 135 -16.75 16.85 7.83
C SER A 135 -18.19 16.51 8.12
N TYR A 136 -18.42 15.51 8.96
CA TYR A 136 -19.76 15.14 9.36
C TYR A 136 -20.40 16.24 10.23
N LEU A 137 -21.61 16.65 9.86
CA LEU A 137 -22.40 17.69 10.56
C LEU A 137 -23.64 17.02 11.17
N PRO A 138 -23.68 16.75 12.51
CA PRO A 138 -24.76 15.98 13.15
C PRO A 138 -26.16 16.58 12.99
N ASN A 139 -26.26 17.89 12.84
CA ASN A 139 -27.54 18.61 12.78
C ASN A 139 -28.06 18.79 11.34
N PHE A 140 -27.37 18.25 10.35
CA PHE A 140 -27.75 18.35 8.94
C PHE A 140 -28.02 16.97 8.35
N ILE A 141 -29.08 16.89 7.56
CA ILE A 141 -29.35 15.68 6.76
C ILE A 141 -28.30 15.63 5.65
N GLN A 142 -27.53 14.56 5.63
CA GLN A 142 -26.50 14.32 4.60
C GLN A 142 -26.92 13.13 3.76
N ASN A 143 -27.46 13.43 2.59
CA ASN A 143 -27.85 12.40 1.62
C ASN A 143 -26.60 11.82 0.97
N ILE A 144 -26.60 10.51 0.82
CA ILE A 144 -25.49 9.73 0.27
C ILE A 144 -25.97 8.78 -0.81
N LYS A 145 -25.02 8.38 -1.66
CA LYS A 145 -25.17 7.26 -2.60
C LYS A 145 -24.13 6.21 -2.30
N VAL A 146 -24.55 4.94 -2.30
CA VAL A 146 -23.66 3.78 -2.22
C VAL A 146 -23.65 3.12 -3.60
N VAL A 147 -22.47 3.01 -4.21
CA VAL A 147 -22.30 2.32 -5.50
C VAL A 147 -21.63 0.97 -5.24
N GLN A 148 -22.19 -0.10 -5.80
CA GLN A 148 -21.93 -1.44 -5.28
C GLN A 148 -22.26 -2.54 -6.31
N TYR A 149 -21.78 -3.76 -6.05
CA TYR A 149 -22.17 -4.97 -6.75
C TYR A 149 -22.95 -5.91 -5.81
N PRO A 150 -24.25 -5.64 -5.56
CA PRO A 150 -25.04 -6.44 -4.65
C PRO A 150 -25.16 -7.88 -5.16
N LEU A 151 -24.94 -8.87 -4.29
CA LEU A 151 -24.88 -10.30 -4.62
C LEU A 151 -23.86 -10.64 -5.72
N GLY A 152 -22.85 -9.77 -5.93
CA GLY A 152 -21.90 -9.92 -7.02
C GLY A 152 -22.51 -9.83 -8.43
N ARG A 153 -23.70 -9.28 -8.58
CA ARG A 153 -24.43 -9.23 -9.86
C ARG A 153 -24.07 -7.96 -10.65
N PHE A 154 -25.04 -7.08 -10.84
CA PHE A 154 -24.89 -5.87 -11.65
C PHE A 154 -24.47 -4.68 -10.79
N LEU A 155 -23.69 -3.77 -11.39
CA LEU A 155 -23.38 -2.49 -10.77
C LEU A 155 -24.66 -1.73 -10.46
N SER A 156 -24.80 -1.27 -9.25
CA SER A 156 -26.03 -0.68 -8.73
C SER A 156 -25.73 0.49 -7.81
N VAL A 157 -26.68 1.39 -7.68
CA VAL A 157 -26.67 2.49 -6.73
C VAL A 157 -27.87 2.39 -5.80
N SER A 158 -27.69 2.79 -4.56
CA SER A 158 -28.76 3.01 -3.61
C SER A 158 -28.59 4.37 -2.92
N ASP A 159 -29.68 5.11 -2.83
CA ASP A 159 -29.75 6.36 -2.09
C ASP A 159 -29.98 6.09 -0.61
N GLY A 160 -29.51 7.01 0.22
CA GLY A 160 -29.71 6.97 1.65
C GLY A 160 -29.21 8.24 2.33
N ARG A 161 -29.10 8.17 3.64
CA ARG A 161 -28.57 9.27 4.46
C ARG A 161 -27.72 8.75 5.60
N ILE A 162 -26.82 9.59 6.09
CA ILE A 162 -26.09 9.34 7.32
C ILE A 162 -27.05 9.50 8.49
N LEU A 163 -27.09 8.51 9.38
CA LEU A 163 -27.97 8.47 10.56
C LEU A 163 -27.26 8.94 11.82
N GLY A 164 -25.93 8.76 11.90
CA GLY A 164 -25.12 9.14 13.04
C GLY A 164 -23.77 8.46 13.07
N LEU A 165 -22.91 8.88 14.00
CA LEU A 165 -21.58 8.30 14.19
C LEU A 165 -21.65 7.11 15.16
N TYR A 166 -20.73 6.16 14.96
CA TYR A 166 -20.45 5.15 15.96
C TYR A 166 -19.52 5.75 17.04
N ILE A 167 -20.06 5.96 18.25
CA ILE A 167 -19.40 6.76 19.29
C ILE A 167 -18.03 6.23 19.73
N PRO A 168 -17.81 4.91 19.91
CA PRO A 168 -16.49 4.40 20.30
C PRO A 168 -15.40 4.65 19.29
N ASN A 169 -15.76 4.69 17.99
CA ASN A 169 -14.82 4.97 16.91
C ASN A 169 -15.48 5.85 15.87
N LYS A 170 -15.16 7.15 15.90
CA LYS A 170 -15.77 8.20 15.07
C LYS A 170 -15.48 8.08 13.57
N ILE A 171 -14.65 7.14 13.13
CA ILE A 171 -14.47 6.85 11.70
C ILE A 171 -15.59 5.96 11.15
N TYR A 172 -16.35 5.28 12.00
CA TYR A 172 -17.52 4.50 11.62
C TYR A 172 -18.80 5.33 11.79
N PHE A 173 -19.75 5.13 10.88
CA PHE A 173 -21.05 5.76 10.92
C PHE A 173 -22.15 4.81 10.47
N PHE A 174 -23.38 5.14 10.81
CA PHE A 174 -24.58 4.40 10.40
C PHE A 174 -25.25 5.12 9.23
N HIS A 175 -25.78 4.33 8.28
CA HIS A 175 -26.56 4.84 7.16
C HIS A 175 -27.72 3.88 6.81
N ASN A 176 -28.70 4.38 6.05
CA ASN A 176 -29.86 3.61 5.63
C ASN A 176 -29.94 3.35 4.12
N ALA A 177 -28.89 3.60 3.35
CA ALA A 177 -28.87 3.16 1.96
C ALA A 177 -28.95 1.64 1.87
N SER A 178 -29.75 1.10 0.96
CA SER A 178 -29.94 -0.35 0.81
C SER A 178 -28.68 -1.04 0.31
N THR A 179 -28.31 -2.16 0.94
CA THR A 179 -27.16 -2.97 0.57
C THR A 179 -27.47 -4.46 0.70
N GLN A 180 -26.65 -5.30 0.07
CA GLN A 180 -26.75 -6.75 0.12
C GLN A 180 -25.35 -7.38 0.24
N GLY A 181 -25.25 -8.70 0.37
CA GLY A 181 -23.97 -9.39 0.28
C GLY A 181 -23.24 -8.99 -1.02
N GLY A 182 -21.92 -8.83 -0.98
CA GLY A 182 -21.12 -8.33 -2.11
C GLY A 182 -21.04 -6.80 -2.23
N SER A 183 -21.85 -6.05 -1.48
CA SER A 183 -21.78 -4.58 -1.42
C SER A 183 -20.59 -4.04 -0.63
N SER A 184 -20.03 -4.88 0.24
CA SER A 184 -18.85 -4.53 1.05
C SER A 184 -17.70 -4.03 0.18
N GLY A 185 -17.12 -2.89 0.55
CA GLY A 185 -16.08 -2.23 -0.21
C GLY A 185 -16.59 -1.19 -1.23
N GLY A 186 -17.90 -1.07 -1.43
CA GLY A 186 -18.48 -0.07 -2.34
C GLY A 186 -18.24 1.36 -1.85
N PRO A 187 -17.92 2.31 -2.76
CA PRO A 187 -17.71 3.71 -2.41
C PRO A 187 -19.01 4.38 -1.98
N ILE A 188 -18.89 5.31 -1.04
CA ILE A 188 -19.96 6.19 -0.57
C ILE A 188 -19.59 7.62 -0.93
N VAL A 189 -20.50 8.31 -1.60
CA VAL A 189 -20.38 9.74 -1.96
C VAL A 189 -21.57 10.53 -1.42
N LEU A 190 -21.42 11.85 -1.29
CA LEU A 190 -22.56 12.72 -1.07
C LEU A 190 -23.42 12.79 -2.33
N ASP A 191 -24.73 13.01 -2.15
CA ASP A 191 -25.62 13.25 -3.29
C ASP A 191 -25.19 14.53 -4.01
N GLY A 192 -24.99 14.41 -5.34
CA GLY A 192 -24.51 15.53 -6.16
C GLY A 192 -22.97 15.72 -6.15
N ASP A 193 -22.20 14.86 -5.49
CA ASP A 193 -20.73 14.89 -5.49
C ASP A 193 -20.16 13.55 -6.01
N ASP A 194 -19.11 13.63 -6.82
CA ASP A 194 -18.39 12.44 -7.33
C ASP A 194 -17.19 12.05 -6.44
N LYS A 195 -16.89 12.84 -5.39
CA LYS A 195 -15.77 12.56 -4.49
C LYS A 195 -16.18 11.59 -3.38
N VAL A 196 -15.32 10.61 -3.12
CA VAL A 196 -15.58 9.58 -2.12
C VAL A 196 -15.35 10.13 -0.72
N ILE A 197 -16.37 9.98 0.15
CA ILE A 197 -16.25 10.31 1.58
C ILE A 197 -15.99 9.07 2.42
N ALA A 198 -16.47 7.89 1.99
CA ALA A 198 -16.46 6.70 2.80
C ALA A 198 -16.54 5.42 1.95
N ILE A 199 -16.40 4.30 2.62
CA ILE A 199 -16.57 2.94 2.09
C ILE A 199 -17.69 2.22 2.87
N HIS A 200 -18.55 1.48 2.15
CA HIS A 200 -19.55 0.64 2.80
C HIS A 200 -18.87 -0.60 3.40
N LYS A 201 -19.07 -0.83 4.71
CA LYS A 201 -18.51 -1.97 5.42
C LYS A 201 -19.44 -3.20 5.39
N GLY A 202 -20.68 -2.98 5.76
CA GLY A 202 -21.65 -4.06 5.97
C GLY A 202 -22.84 -3.57 6.79
N THR A 203 -23.51 -4.50 7.45
CA THR A 203 -24.72 -4.20 8.23
C THR A 203 -24.56 -4.63 9.69
N ASN A 204 -25.25 -3.95 10.58
CA ASN A 204 -25.65 -4.47 11.87
C ASN A 204 -27.16 -4.81 11.84
N TYR A 205 -27.75 -5.19 12.98
CA TYR A 205 -29.16 -5.61 13.04
C TYR A 205 -30.16 -4.52 12.60
N THR A 206 -29.79 -3.24 12.61
CA THR A 206 -30.71 -2.11 12.44
C THR A 206 -30.28 -1.11 11.37
N SER A 207 -29.01 -1.11 10.96
CA SER A 207 -28.47 -0.11 10.06
C SER A 207 -27.30 -0.67 9.27
N ASN A 208 -26.98 -0.02 8.16
CA ASN A 208 -25.74 -0.21 7.44
C ASN A 208 -24.62 0.59 8.08
N ILE A 209 -23.38 0.14 7.90
CA ILE A 209 -22.18 0.74 8.46
C ILE A 209 -21.29 1.22 7.32
N GLY A 210 -20.85 2.49 7.41
CA GLY A 210 -19.81 3.07 6.56
C GLY A 210 -18.56 3.41 7.36
N ILE A 211 -17.44 3.54 6.68
CA ILE A 211 -16.14 3.96 7.23
C ILE A 211 -15.66 5.18 6.47
N PHE A 212 -15.46 6.30 7.15
CA PHE A 212 -14.87 7.49 6.55
C PHE A 212 -13.41 7.24 6.16
N ILE A 213 -13.04 7.60 4.92
CA ILE A 213 -11.70 7.35 4.38
C ILE A 213 -10.72 8.51 4.60
N LYS A 214 -11.18 9.69 5.06
CA LYS A 214 -10.36 10.90 5.22
C LYS A 214 -9.06 10.64 5.98
N ASN A 215 -9.13 10.06 7.17
CA ASN A 215 -7.94 9.83 8.01
C ASN A 215 -6.96 8.84 7.37
N ILE A 216 -7.47 7.85 6.63
CA ILE A 216 -6.65 6.89 5.89
C ILE A 216 -5.90 7.60 4.76
N VAL A 217 -6.60 8.42 3.98
CA VAL A 217 -5.98 9.20 2.90
C VAL A 217 -4.92 10.15 3.44
N LEU A 218 -5.22 10.89 4.52
CA LEU A 218 -4.26 11.80 5.16
C LEU A 218 -3.01 11.06 5.67
N MET A 219 -3.20 9.90 6.30
CA MET A 219 -2.08 9.06 6.73
C MET A 219 -1.25 8.61 5.52
N MET A 220 -1.89 8.16 4.46
CA MET A 220 -1.20 7.71 3.24
C MET A 220 -0.47 8.83 2.52
N GLN A 221 -0.95 10.07 2.60
CA GLN A 221 -0.24 11.24 2.05
C GLN A 221 1.13 11.46 2.70
N GLY A 222 1.26 11.16 4.00
CA GLY A 222 2.51 11.25 4.75
C GLY A 222 3.34 9.95 4.79
N PHE A 223 2.80 8.84 4.26
CA PHE A 223 3.50 7.56 4.26
C PHE A 223 4.74 7.60 3.37
N LYS A 224 5.85 7.03 3.84
CA LYS A 224 7.10 6.88 3.11
C LYS A 224 7.53 5.42 3.03
N LYS A 225 8.06 5.00 1.88
CA LYS A 225 8.61 3.65 1.71
C LYS A 225 9.88 3.50 2.54
N ASN A 226 9.92 2.45 3.36
CA ASN A 226 11.11 2.03 4.09
C ASN A 226 11.25 0.51 3.95
N GLY A 227 12.43 0.02 3.58
CA GLY A 227 12.68 -1.40 3.30
C GLY A 227 12.65 -1.73 1.82
N LYS A 228 12.49 -3.02 1.50
CA LYS A 228 12.63 -3.53 0.13
C LYS A 228 11.35 -3.30 -0.69
N TYR A 229 11.50 -2.61 -1.83
CA TYR A 229 10.43 -2.37 -2.80
C TYR A 229 10.96 -2.39 -4.23
N LYS A 230 10.02 -2.54 -5.19
CA LYS A 230 10.24 -2.31 -6.61
C LYS A 230 9.62 -0.98 -7.05
N GLU A 231 10.25 -0.32 -8.01
CA GLU A 231 9.71 0.84 -8.72
C GLU A 231 9.65 0.52 -10.21
N PHE A 232 8.64 1.04 -10.90
CA PHE A 232 8.40 0.78 -12.30
C PHE A 232 8.39 2.09 -13.09
N TYR A 233 8.85 2.05 -14.34
CA TYR A 233 8.63 3.12 -15.31
C TYR A 233 7.15 3.21 -15.69
N SER A 234 6.73 4.33 -16.29
CA SER A 234 5.36 4.53 -16.76
C SER A 234 4.90 3.50 -17.80
N ASN A 235 5.82 2.87 -18.52
CA ASN A 235 5.55 1.78 -19.45
C ASN A 235 5.42 0.39 -18.78
N GLY A 236 5.51 0.32 -17.45
CA GLY A 236 5.39 -0.91 -16.66
C GLY A 236 6.69 -1.72 -16.51
N ASN A 237 7.78 -1.32 -17.16
CA ASN A 237 9.07 -1.98 -17.00
C ASN A 237 9.66 -1.70 -15.61
N LEU A 238 10.40 -2.67 -15.05
CA LEU A 238 11.11 -2.50 -13.79
C LEU A 238 12.16 -1.39 -13.93
N LYS A 239 12.15 -0.43 -12.99
CA LYS A 239 13.10 0.68 -12.91
C LYS A 239 14.14 0.45 -11.82
N TYR A 240 13.68 0.07 -10.64
CA TYR A 240 14.55 -0.16 -9.49
C TYR A 240 14.04 -1.32 -8.65
N GLU A 241 14.95 -2.11 -8.12
CA GLU A 241 14.69 -3.11 -7.09
C GLU A 241 15.75 -3.01 -6.01
N GLY A 242 15.32 -2.79 -4.75
CA GLY A 242 16.23 -2.63 -3.61
C GLY A 242 15.56 -1.98 -2.41
N ASN A 243 16.38 -1.61 -1.44
CA ASN A 243 15.90 -0.94 -0.25
C ASN A 243 15.66 0.55 -0.50
N PHE A 244 14.62 1.04 0.15
CA PHE A 244 14.26 2.45 0.24
C PHE A 244 14.40 2.93 1.68
N PHE A 245 14.74 4.18 1.84
CA PHE A 245 14.63 4.93 3.07
C PHE A 245 13.97 6.27 2.75
N ASP A 246 12.86 6.57 3.42
CA ASP A 246 12.09 7.80 3.22
C ASP A 246 11.67 8.07 1.76
N ASP A 247 11.25 7.01 1.01
CA ASP A 247 10.91 6.99 -0.42
C ASP A 247 12.11 7.11 -1.38
N GLU A 248 13.33 7.20 -0.89
CA GLU A 248 14.54 7.31 -1.70
C GLU A 248 15.31 5.98 -1.75
N TYR A 249 16.00 5.71 -2.85
CA TYR A 249 16.85 4.53 -2.96
C TYR A 249 17.98 4.62 -1.95
N ASN A 250 18.10 3.60 -1.11
CA ASN A 250 19.13 3.53 -0.08
C ASN A 250 19.52 2.07 0.14
N ASP A 251 20.49 1.60 -0.61
CA ASP A 251 20.89 0.20 -0.65
C ASP A 251 22.38 0.05 -0.91
N ASN A 252 22.98 -0.99 -0.36
CA ASN A 252 24.37 -1.36 -0.67
C ASN A 252 24.49 -2.19 -1.95
N ASN A 253 23.39 -2.74 -2.46
CA ASN A 253 23.36 -3.67 -3.60
C ASN A 253 22.07 -3.55 -4.42
N GLY A 254 21.56 -2.34 -4.56
CA GLY A 254 20.35 -2.04 -5.33
C GLY A 254 20.56 -2.25 -6.83
N GLN A 255 19.48 -2.57 -7.55
CA GLN A 255 19.50 -2.79 -9.00
C GLN A 255 18.68 -1.71 -9.69
N PHE A 256 19.32 -0.95 -10.58
CA PHE A 256 18.66 0.05 -11.41
C PHE A 256 18.70 -0.33 -12.88
N HIS A 257 17.51 -0.50 -13.45
CA HIS A 257 17.30 -0.88 -14.84
C HIS A 257 17.10 0.37 -15.69
N PHE A 258 18.00 0.64 -16.62
CA PHE A 258 17.87 1.76 -17.56
C PHE A 258 16.89 1.39 -18.69
N GLU A 259 16.24 2.39 -19.29
CA GLU A 259 15.32 2.19 -20.41
C GLU A 259 15.98 1.55 -21.65
N ASN A 260 17.30 1.71 -21.81
CA ASN A 260 18.09 1.06 -22.88
C ASN A 260 18.42 -0.42 -22.60
N GLY A 261 17.94 -0.96 -21.49
CA GLY A 261 18.12 -2.35 -21.07
C GLY A 261 19.40 -2.62 -20.28
N ASN A 262 20.28 -1.65 -20.09
CA ASN A 262 21.43 -1.80 -19.20
C ASN A 262 20.97 -1.85 -17.74
N ILE A 263 21.81 -2.46 -16.86
CA ILE A 263 21.49 -2.59 -15.43
C ILE A 263 22.70 -2.12 -14.64
N TYR A 264 22.50 -1.20 -13.72
CA TYR A 264 23.47 -0.87 -12.69
C TYR A 264 23.12 -1.65 -11.40
N ILE A 265 24.12 -2.34 -10.85
CA ILE A 265 24.04 -3.03 -9.56
C ILE A 265 25.10 -2.43 -8.66
N GLY A 266 24.67 -1.83 -7.53
CA GLY A 266 25.63 -1.16 -6.64
C GLY A 266 24.96 -0.38 -5.53
N GLN A 267 25.76 0.51 -4.94
CA GLN A 267 25.34 1.30 -3.81
C GLN A 267 24.48 2.48 -4.24
N PHE A 268 23.46 2.76 -3.42
CA PHE A 268 22.57 3.92 -3.53
C PHE A 268 22.48 4.62 -2.18
N LYS A 269 22.46 5.94 -2.21
CA LYS A 269 22.27 6.79 -1.05
C LYS A 269 21.44 8.01 -1.47
N ASP A 270 20.43 8.35 -0.66
CA ASP A 270 19.57 9.52 -0.84
C ASP A 270 19.01 9.61 -2.29
N GLY A 271 18.52 8.47 -2.81
CA GLY A 271 17.93 8.34 -4.14
C GLY A 271 18.92 8.23 -5.29
N GLN A 272 20.23 8.37 -5.07
CA GLN A 272 21.27 8.51 -6.09
C GLN A 272 22.26 7.34 -6.05
N LYS A 273 22.86 6.99 -7.21
CA LYS A 273 23.99 6.06 -7.24
C LYS A 273 25.14 6.65 -6.43
N HIS A 274 25.71 5.86 -5.54
CA HIS A 274 26.78 6.26 -4.65
C HIS A 274 27.72 5.09 -4.40
N GLY A 275 29.05 5.35 -4.21
CA GLY A 275 30.02 4.29 -4.00
C GLY A 275 30.18 3.34 -5.18
N LYS A 276 30.57 2.10 -4.91
CA LYS A 276 30.95 1.11 -5.93
C LYS A 276 29.75 0.38 -6.51
N GLY A 277 29.85 0.01 -7.79
CA GLY A 277 28.88 -0.81 -8.49
C GLY A 277 29.42 -1.33 -9.81
N ILE A 278 28.60 -2.10 -10.51
CA ILE A 278 28.88 -2.64 -11.84
C ILE A 278 27.78 -2.24 -12.81
N LEU A 279 28.17 -2.01 -14.05
CA LEU A 279 27.24 -1.80 -15.15
C LEU A 279 27.20 -3.04 -16.03
N LEU A 280 26.02 -3.58 -16.26
CA LEU A 280 25.75 -4.70 -17.14
C LEU A 280 25.00 -4.25 -18.38
N ASN A 281 25.20 -4.94 -19.51
CA ASN A 281 24.36 -4.78 -20.69
C ASN A 281 23.04 -5.58 -20.58
N ASN A 282 22.18 -5.46 -21.60
CA ASN A 282 20.89 -6.17 -21.68
C ASN A 282 21.01 -7.71 -21.81
N LYS A 283 22.22 -8.24 -21.94
CA LYS A 283 22.53 -9.69 -21.93
C LYS A 283 23.18 -10.13 -20.62
N PHE A 284 23.14 -9.29 -19.58
CA PHE A 284 23.76 -9.49 -18.27
C PHE A 284 25.28 -9.67 -18.30
N GLN A 285 25.95 -9.17 -19.35
CA GLN A 285 27.41 -9.16 -19.43
C GLN A 285 27.94 -7.87 -18.81
N MET A 286 28.99 -7.95 -18.03
CA MET A 286 29.62 -6.79 -17.41
C MET A 286 30.25 -5.88 -18.47
N ILE A 287 29.85 -4.63 -18.47
CA ILE A 287 30.44 -3.56 -19.31
C ILE A 287 31.64 -2.98 -18.58
N ARG A 288 31.47 -2.60 -17.30
CA ARG A 288 32.53 -2.02 -16.49
C ARG A 288 32.17 -2.01 -14.99
N GLU A 289 33.19 -1.85 -14.17
CA GLU A 289 33.06 -1.37 -12.81
C GLU A 289 32.90 0.15 -12.80
N CYS A 290 32.14 0.66 -11.84
CA CYS A 290 31.83 2.08 -11.70
C CYS A 290 31.99 2.49 -10.25
N GLU A 291 32.34 3.74 -10.03
CA GLU A 291 32.25 4.36 -8.71
C GLU A 291 31.54 5.72 -8.87
N TYR A 292 30.53 5.96 -8.03
CA TYR A 292 29.69 7.14 -8.10
C TYR A 292 29.75 7.96 -6.81
N ASN A 293 29.65 9.27 -6.98
CA ASN A 293 29.35 10.19 -5.89
C ASN A 293 28.12 11.01 -6.29
N HIS A 294 26.97 10.67 -5.74
CA HIS A 294 25.68 11.31 -6.03
C HIS A 294 25.41 11.42 -7.54
N ASP A 295 25.28 10.26 -8.21
CA ASP A 295 25.08 10.06 -9.65
C ASP A 295 26.23 10.55 -10.55
N ILE A 296 27.28 11.17 -9.99
CA ILE A 296 28.49 11.58 -10.74
C ILE A 296 29.48 10.41 -10.71
N GLU A 297 29.80 9.87 -11.89
CA GLU A 297 30.80 8.80 -12.02
C GLU A 297 32.22 9.36 -11.85
N ILE A 298 32.98 8.82 -10.88
CA ILE A 298 34.31 9.32 -10.51
C ILE A 298 35.46 8.46 -11.01
N ASN A 299 35.18 7.20 -11.41
CA ASN A 299 36.17 6.28 -11.95
C ASN A 299 35.68 5.61 -13.24
N ASN A 300 36.25 5.99 -14.37
CA ASN A 300 36.00 5.37 -15.70
C ASN A 300 37.11 4.35 -16.02
N ASN A 301 37.15 3.19 -15.34
CA ASN A 301 37.97 2.10 -15.84
C ASN A 301 37.22 1.39 -16.99
N ILE A 302 37.34 1.95 -18.20
CA ILE A 302 36.89 1.30 -19.44
C ILE A 302 37.83 0.11 -19.68
N ILE A 303 37.33 -1.10 -19.53
CA ILE A 303 38.01 -2.28 -20.08
C ILE A 303 37.88 -2.20 -21.59
N GLN A 304 38.81 -1.51 -22.24
CA GLN A 304 38.96 -1.63 -23.71
C GLN A 304 39.46 -3.05 -23.96
N GLN A 305 38.62 -3.92 -24.52
CA GLN A 305 39.11 -5.10 -25.22
C GLN A 305 39.88 -4.60 -26.43
N ASN A 306 41.17 -4.46 -26.26
CA ASN A 306 42.07 -4.28 -27.41
C ASN A 306 42.21 -5.68 -28.08
N ASP A 307 41.47 -5.87 -29.17
CA ASP A 307 41.81 -6.85 -30.18
C ASP A 307 43.07 -6.37 -30.91
N GLN A 308 44.24 -6.54 -30.30
CA GLN A 308 45.50 -6.76 -31.01
C GLN A 308 46.60 -7.17 -30.03
N GLY A 309 47.26 -8.27 -30.35
CA GLY A 309 48.18 -9.03 -29.52
C GLY A 309 49.40 -8.24 -29.01
N GLY A 310 49.82 -8.56 -27.83
CA GLY A 310 51.11 -8.15 -27.25
C GLY A 310 51.14 -8.36 -25.74
N PHE A 311 51.71 -9.46 -25.30
CA PHE A 311 51.95 -9.79 -23.89
C PHE A 311 52.83 -8.72 -23.22
N ASN A 312 52.38 -8.10 -22.14
CA ASN A 312 53.25 -7.68 -21.08
C ASN A 312 52.53 -7.74 -19.71
N ASN A 313 53.06 -8.65 -18.89
CA ASN A 313 52.67 -8.88 -17.53
C ASN A 313 53.03 -7.70 -16.63
N ASN A 314 52.01 -7.14 -15.94
CA ASN A 314 52.12 -6.70 -14.54
C ASN A 314 50.72 -6.27 -14.06
N ILE A 315 49.98 -7.20 -13.54
CA ILE A 315 48.74 -6.94 -12.80
C ILE A 315 48.98 -7.48 -11.38
N ASN A 316 49.04 -6.57 -10.44
CA ASN A 316 48.91 -6.92 -9.02
C ASN A 316 47.55 -7.54 -8.75
N ASN A 317 47.55 -8.83 -8.53
CA ASN A 317 46.42 -9.64 -8.09
C ASN A 317 45.99 -9.21 -6.68
N ASN A 318 44.92 -8.47 -6.58
CA ASN A 318 44.10 -8.53 -5.37
C ASN A 318 42.87 -9.39 -5.67
N ASN A 319 42.96 -10.63 -5.23
CA ASN A 319 41.95 -11.66 -5.34
C ASN A 319 40.63 -11.21 -4.66
N PHE A 320 39.58 -11.04 -5.44
CA PHE A 320 38.22 -11.16 -4.95
C PHE A 320 37.75 -12.60 -5.18
N ASN A 321 37.79 -13.41 -4.12
CA ASN A 321 37.19 -14.72 -4.08
C ASN A 321 35.67 -14.57 -4.00
N ILE A 322 34.99 -14.84 -5.11
CA ILE A 322 33.55 -15.14 -5.10
C ILE A 322 33.43 -16.63 -4.69
N ASN A 323 33.29 -16.88 -3.41
CA ASN A 323 32.92 -18.20 -2.92
C ASN A 323 31.42 -18.42 -3.19
N ASN A 324 31.14 -19.16 -4.27
CA ASN A 324 29.88 -19.88 -4.45
C ASN A 324 29.84 -21.02 -3.42
N ASN A 325 29.30 -20.79 -2.28
CA ASN A 325 28.87 -21.87 -1.39
C ASN A 325 27.33 -21.83 -1.32
N ASN A 326 26.74 -22.77 -2.08
CA ASN A 326 25.39 -23.26 -1.82
C ASN A 326 25.33 -23.82 -0.40
N ASN A 327 24.57 -23.16 0.46
CA ASN A 327 24.00 -23.79 1.63
C ASN A 327 22.60 -23.25 1.91
N ASN A 328 21.67 -24.16 1.80
CA ASN A 328 20.27 -24.09 2.21
C ASN A 328 20.15 -23.91 3.74
N GLU A 329 20.35 -22.71 4.25
CA GLU A 329 20.01 -22.36 5.64
C GLU A 329 19.66 -20.88 5.75
N ASN A 330 18.54 -20.42 5.19
CA ASN A 330 18.07 -19.06 5.43
C ASN A 330 16.54 -18.92 5.28
N PHE A 331 15.77 -19.97 5.60
CA PHE A 331 14.30 -19.83 5.63
C PHE A 331 13.78 -19.14 6.91
N ASN A 332 14.60 -19.08 7.99
CA ASN A 332 14.18 -18.51 9.28
C ASN A 332 14.62 -17.06 9.52
N GLN A 333 15.49 -16.48 8.69
CA GLN A 333 15.88 -15.07 8.84
C GLN A 333 14.88 -14.08 8.20
N ASN A 334 14.13 -14.51 7.20
CA ASN A 334 13.15 -13.65 6.52
C ASN A 334 11.92 -13.29 7.38
N PHE A 335 11.59 -14.12 8.38
CA PHE A 335 10.47 -13.83 9.30
C PHE A 335 10.78 -12.66 10.25
N ASN A 336 12.05 -12.53 10.67
CA ASN A 336 12.49 -11.42 11.55
C ASN A 336 12.64 -10.10 10.82
N ILE A 337 12.86 -10.11 9.50
CA ILE A 337 12.98 -8.88 8.68
C ILE A 337 11.60 -8.27 8.44
N VAL A 338 10.56 -9.08 8.28
CA VAL A 338 9.18 -8.60 8.10
C VAL A 338 8.66 -7.92 9.37
N VAL A 339 8.99 -8.47 10.56
CA VAL A 339 8.64 -7.85 11.85
C VAL A 339 9.44 -6.57 12.09
N LYS A 340 10.71 -6.52 11.63
CA LYS A 340 11.57 -5.34 11.76
C LYS A 340 11.13 -4.17 10.85
N GLY A 341 10.66 -4.45 9.65
CA GLY A 341 10.07 -3.44 8.75
C GLY A 341 8.79 -2.81 9.31
N PHE A 342 8.02 -3.56 10.09
CA PHE A 342 6.81 -3.04 10.73
C PHE A 342 7.12 -2.11 11.92
N SER A 343 8.15 -2.41 12.72
CA SER A 343 8.55 -1.52 13.82
C SER A 343 9.14 -0.19 13.33
N ASP A 344 9.84 -0.22 12.20
CA ASP A 344 10.44 0.99 11.61
C ASP A 344 9.39 1.85 10.86
N LEU A 345 8.29 1.25 10.40
CA LEU A 345 7.13 1.94 9.82
C LEU A 345 6.27 2.68 10.86
N LEU A 346 6.22 2.18 12.09
CA LEU A 346 5.42 2.76 13.17
C LEU A 346 6.09 3.96 13.84
N HIS A 347 7.42 4.06 13.76
CA HIS A 347 8.18 5.15 14.39
C HIS A 347 7.84 6.56 13.85
N PRO A 348 7.66 6.78 12.54
CA PRO A 348 7.22 8.08 12.02
C PRO A 348 5.75 8.40 12.34
N LEU A 349 4.89 7.38 12.40
CA LEU A 349 3.46 7.54 12.68
C LEU A 349 3.20 7.88 14.17
N GLY A 350 3.96 7.27 15.07
CA GLY A 350 3.92 7.57 16.50
C GLY A 350 4.22 9.04 16.81
N ASN A 351 5.15 9.63 16.08
CA ASN A 351 5.51 11.05 16.23
C ASN A 351 4.39 12.01 15.76
N MET A 352 3.55 11.59 14.82
CA MET A 352 2.45 12.42 14.28
C MET A 352 1.17 12.39 15.13
N LEU A 353 0.96 11.37 15.95
CA LEU A 353 -0.36 11.05 16.51
C LEU A 353 -0.42 10.95 18.03
N GLY A 354 0.66 11.29 18.74
CA GLY A 354 0.66 11.38 20.21
C GLY A 354 0.47 10.03 20.93
N VAL A 355 1.10 8.99 20.42
CA VAL A 355 1.00 7.63 20.93
C VAL A 355 1.69 7.47 22.29
N LEU A 356 1.06 6.74 23.21
CA LEU A 356 1.55 6.47 24.54
C LEU A 356 2.10 5.04 24.69
N CYS A 357 3.20 4.90 25.42
CA CYS A 357 3.68 3.58 25.85
C CYS A 357 2.73 2.98 26.88
N THR A 358 2.31 1.75 26.71
CA THR A 358 1.39 1.07 27.65
C THR A 358 2.01 0.83 29.00
N LYS A 359 3.35 0.71 29.05
CA LYS A 359 4.07 0.46 30.30
C LYS A 359 4.24 1.72 31.15
N CYS A 360 4.70 2.82 30.55
CA CYS A 360 5.03 4.05 31.28
C CYS A 360 4.10 5.23 31.00
N GLN A 361 3.14 5.08 30.08
CA GLN A 361 2.15 6.10 29.70
C GLN A 361 2.75 7.40 29.09
N HIS A 362 4.06 7.44 28.81
CA HIS A 362 4.69 8.56 28.14
C HIS A 362 4.58 8.44 26.63
N PRO A 363 4.62 9.58 25.88
CA PRO A 363 4.56 9.57 24.42
C PRO A 363 5.67 8.67 23.82
N SER A 364 5.32 7.90 22.80
CA SER A 364 6.26 6.96 22.14
C SER A 364 7.48 7.67 21.53
N GLN A 365 7.32 8.93 21.11
CA GLN A 365 8.40 9.77 20.61
C GLN A 365 9.53 10.04 21.65
N ASN A 366 9.25 9.85 22.93
CA ASN A 366 10.21 10.02 24.02
C ASN A 366 10.98 8.73 24.34
N HIS A 367 10.92 7.71 23.47
CA HIS A 367 11.58 6.43 23.69
C HIS A 367 12.75 6.23 22.72
N ASP A 368 13.94 6.04 23.25
CA ASP A 368 15.14 5.74 22.48
C ASP A 368 15.36 4.23 22.35
N LYS A 369 15.65 3.77 21.14
CA LYS A 369 15.98 2.38 20.87
C LYS A 369 17.34 2.04 21.41
N ILE A 370 17.43 1.09 22.34
CA ILE A 370 18.71 0.61 22.90
C ILE A 370 19.22 -0.67 22.24
N LYS A 371 18.34 -1.57 21.82
CA LYS A 371 18.65 -2.77 21.02
C LYS A 371 17.40 -3.28 20.31
N SER A 372 17.55 -4.29 19.46
CA SER A 372 16.41 -4.86 18.72
C SER A 372 15.26 -5.22 19.68
N GLY A 373 14.11 -4.62 19.43
CA GLY A 373 12.87 -4.87 20.20
C GLY A 373 12.82 -4.25 21.60
N THR A 374 13.77 -3.36 21.97
CA THR A 374 13.82 -2.75 23.30
C THR A 374 14.07 -1.25 23.21
N TYR A 375 13.34 -0.47 23.99
CA TYR A 375 13.39 1.00 24.03
C TYR A 375 13.49 1.47 25.49
N ILE A 376 14.14 2.62 25.70
CA ILE A 376 14.19 3.31 26.99
C ILE A 376 13.42 4.63 26.88
N CYS A 377 12.54 4.89 27.81
CA CYS A 377 11.84 6.17 27.91
C CYS A 377 12.76 7.26 28.43
N ARG A 378 12.88 8.38 27.72
CA ARG A 378 13.69 9.54 28.13
C ARG A 378 13.15 10.24 29.38
N ASP A 379 11.82 10.16 29.58
CA ASP A 379 11.16 10.88 30.66
C ASP A 379 11.24 10.14 32.01
N CYS A 380 11.17 8.80 32.02
CA CYS A 380 11.14 8.03 33.25
C CYS A 380 12.25 6.96 33.34
N GLY A 381 13.02 6.72 32.28
CA GLY A 381 14.06 5.69 32.24
C GLY A 381 13.57 4.25 32.15
N GLU A 382 12.26 4.02 32.01
CA GLU A 382 11.71 2.66 31.88
C GLU A 382 12.13 1.99 30.58
N ILE A 383 12.47 0.71 30.67
CA ILE A 383 12.80 -0.13 29.52
C ILE A 383 11.52 -0.83 29.05
N CYS A 384 11.13 -0.55 27.80
CA CYS A 384 9.91 -1.05 27.19
C CYS A 384 10.24 -1.99 26.02
N ALA A 385 9.51 -3.11 25.92
CA ALA A 385 9.55 -3.94 24.70
C ALA A 385 8.66 -3.32 23.60
N VAL A 386 8.93 -3.66 22.31
CA VAL A 386 8.09 -3.21 21.18
C VAL A 386 6.61 -3.52 21.40
N SER A 387 6.29 -4.67 22.04
CA SER A 387 4.92 -5.08 22.36
C SER A 387 4.25 -4.23 23.46
N GLU A 388 5.03 -3.45 24.23
CA GLU A 388 4.54 -2.60 25.32
C GLU A 388 4.33 -1.14 24.86
N ILE A 389 4.83 -0.79 23.69
CA ILE A 389 4.59 0.49 23.04
C ILE A 389 3.27 0.36 22.28
N ASN A 390 2.16 0.42 22.99
CA ASN A 390 0.85 0.49 22.39
C ASN A 390 0.58 1.90 21.89
N PHE A 391 0.21 1.93 20.67
CA PHE A 391 -0.27 3.07 19.95
C PHE A 391 -1.76 3.26 20.33
N ALA A 392 -2.06 4.19 21.22
CA ALA A 392 -3.40 4.52 21.65
C ALA A 392 -4.16 5.32 20.57
#